data_fd8c7421ce3eb5d09e949d9d8977370e
#
_entry.id   fd8c7421ce3eb5d09e949d9d8977370e
#
_cell.length_a   1.000
_cell.length_b   1.000
_cell.length_c   1.000
_cell.angle_alpha   90.00
_cell.angle_beta   90.00
_cell.angle_gamma   90.00
#
_symmetry.space_group_name_H-M   'P 1'
#
loop_
_entity.id
_entity.type
_entity.pdbx_description
1 polymer ?
#
loop_
_entity_poly.entity_id
_entity_poly.type
_entity_poly.pdbx_seq_one_letter_code
_entity_poly.pdbx_strand_id
1 'polypeptide(L)'
;DVYHEKEEDARTRYDDFEQVAYNPNLPVTDVMAQTIQSSDNGPDVIYWLGSNPKEAGRIAALPPILQAREIGRIEAKLAASPPVKKTSNAPSPIAPIANSRSSGKSAYDTTDPRSVKNMSTSEWIEAERMRQIKKQEAQRNR
;
A
#
# COMPACT_ATOMS: atom_id res chain seq x y z
N ASP A 1 5.15 -29.96 18.63
CA ASP A 1 5.96 -29.96 17.41
C ASP A 1 6.33 -28.53 17.02
N VAL A 2 7.64 -28.28 16.95
CA VAL A 2 8.23 -26.97 16.69
C VAL A 2 7.68 -26.27 15.43
N TYR A 3 7.30 -27.05 14.43
CA TYR A 3 6.70 -26.51 13.21
C TYR A 3 5.32 -25.89 13.46
N HIS A 4 4.48 -26.54 14.25
CA HIS A 4 3.15 -26.03 14.57
C HIS A 4 3.19 -24.71 15.37
N GLU A 5 4.13 -24.57 16.30
CA GLU A 5 4.31 -23.32 17.02
C GLU A 5 4.68 -22.17 16.07
N LYS A 6 5.60 -22.42 15.15
CA LYS A 6 5.98 -21.46 14.11
C LYS A 6 4.84 -21.13 13.14
N GLU A 7 4.00 -22.11 12.86
CA GLU A 7 2.81 -21.95 12.02
C GLU A 7 1.75 -21.07 12.70
N GLU A 8 1.52 -21.26 13.99
CA GLU A 8 0.61 -20.40 14.77
C GLU A 8 1.10 -18.95 14.80
N ASP A 9 2.39 -18.74 14.97
CA ASP A 9 2.99 -17.41 14.86
C ASP A 9 2.80 -16.78 13.48
N ALA A 10 2.93 -17.58 12.43
CA ALA A 10 2.70 -17.12 11.06
C ALA A 10 1.23 -16.78 10.82
N ARG A 11 0.28 -17.55 11.36
CA ARG A 11 -1.16 -17.27 11.30
C ARG A 11 -1.53 -15.96 11.98
N THR A 12 -0.84 -15.62 13.07
CA THR A 12 -1.03 -14.34 13.75
C THR A 12 -0.47 -13.16 12.96
N ARG A 13 0.62 -13.37 12.22
CA ARG A 13 1.24 -12.35 11.38
C ARG A 13 0.51 -12.12 10.06
N TYR A 14 -0.08 -13.17 9.49
CA TYR A 14 -0.73 -13.15 8.18
C TYR A 14 -2.19 -13.61 8.32
N ASP A 15 -3.13 -12.70 8.19
CA ASP A 15 -4.57 -12.98 8.34
C ASP A 15 -5.11 -13.97 7.27
N ASP A 16 -4.43 -14.02 6.13
CA ASP A 16 -4.77 -14.89 4.99
C ASP A 16 -3.86 -16.12 4.86
N PHE A 17 -3.11 -16.46 5.92
CA PHE A 17 -2.12 -17.52 5.90
C PHE A 17 -2.70 -18.85 5.38
N GLU A 18 -3.85 -19.28 5.88
CA GLU A 18 -4.46 -20.54 5.48
C GLU A 18 -4.88 -20.55 4.01
N GLN A 19 -5.43 -19.45 3.52
CA GLN A 19 -5.86 -19.32 2.13
C GLN A 19 -4.69 -19.33 1.16
N VAL A 20 -3.59 -18.76 1.54
CA VAL A 20 -2.39 -18.64 0.71
C VAL A 20 -1.50 -19.87 0.81
N ALA A 21 -1.20 -20.34 2.02
CA ALA A 21 -0.29 -21.46 2.25
C ALA A 21 -0.91 -22.82 1.92
N TYR A 22 -2.19 -22.98 2.18
CA TYR A 22 -2.94 -24.24 1.93
C TYR A 22 -3.82 -24.17 0.68
N ASN A 23 -3.48 -23.34 -0.28
CA ASN A 23 -4.18 -23.28 -1.55
C ASN A 23 -4.07 -24.62 -2.29
N PRO A 24 -5.20 -25.31 -2.60
CA PRO A 24 -5.17 -26.62 -3.28
C PRO A 24 -4.57 -26.54 -4.70
N ASN A 25 -4.52 -25.37 -5.30
CA ASN A 25 -3.92 -25.15 -6.63
C ASN A 25 -2.42 -24.87 -6.56
N LEU A 26 -1.84 -24.77 -5.35
CA LEU A 26 -0.43 -24.52 -5.19
C LEU A 26 0.37 -25.81 -5.46
N PRO A 27 1.28 -25.82 -6.46
CA PRO A 27 2.11 -27.00 -6.74
C PRO A 27 3.21 -27.12 -5.68
N VAL A 28 3.03 -28.04 -4.75
CA VAL A 28 4.00 -28.39 -3.72
C VAL A 28 4.29 -29.89 -3.82
N THR A 29 5.55 -30.25 -4.05
CA THR A 29 5.99 -31.64 -4.07
C THR A 29 6.32 -32.14 -2.66
N ASP A 30 6.41 -33.45 -2.48
CA ASP A 30 6.81 -34.04 -1.19
C ASP A 30 8.17 -33.55 -0.72
N VAL A 31 9.12 -33.39 -1.64
CA VAL A 31 10.45 -32.84 -1.35
C VAL A 31 10.39 -31.39 -0.88
N MET A 32 9.55 -30.58 -1.52
CA MET A 32 9.31 -29.19 -1.10
C MET A 32 8.70 -29.16 0.30
N ALA A 33 7.68 -29.97 0.55
CA ALA A 33 7.02 -30.06 1.85
C ALA A 33 7.99 -30.48 2.96
N GLN A 34 8.79 -31.52 2.75
CA GLN A 34 9.81 -31.99 3.69
C GLN A 34 10.86 -30.92 3.98
N THR A 35 11.32 -30.24 2.95
CA THR A 35 12.31 -29.16 3.08
C THR A 35 11.75 -27.99 3.87
N ILE A 36 10.51 -27.60 3.60
CA ILE A 36 9.82 -26.52 4.30
C ILE A 36 9.61 -26.89 5.77
N GLN A 37 9.19 -28.11 6.08
CA GLN A 37 8.99 -28.59 7.46
C GLN A 37 10.30 -28.63 8.27
N SER A 38 11.42 -28.92 7.61
CA SER A 38 12.73 -28.92 8.24
C SER A 38 13.37 -27.53 8.35
N SER A 39 12.80 -26.54 7.71
CA SER A 39 13.30 -25.16 7.67
C SER A 39 12.93 -24.42 8.95
N ASP A 40 13.82 -23.54 9.39
CA ASP A 40 13.54 -22.64 10.53
C ASP A 40 12.44 -21.62 10.25
N ASN A 41 12.30 -21.19 9.00
CA ASN A 41 11.29 -20.25 8.53
C ASN A 41 10.26 -20.92 7.61
N GLY A 42 9.95 -22.20 7.83
CA GLY A 42 9.04 -22.99 6.98
C GLY A 42 7.71 -22.32 6.70
N PRO A 43 6.98 -21.83 7.70
CA PRO A 43 5.70 -21.14 7.49
C PRO A 43 5.82 -19.89 6.61
N ASP A 44 6.88 -19.11 6.76
CA ASP A 44 7.12 -17.94 5.91
C ASP A 44 7.44 -18.34 4.45
N VAL A 45 8.16 -19.45 4.28
CA VAL A 45 8.48 -20.00 2.94
C VAL A 45 7.21 -20.46 2.24
N ILE A 46 6.36 -21.22 2.90
CA ILE A 46 5.10 -21.70 2.30
C ILE A 46 4.15 -20.53 1.98
N TYR A 47 4.08 -19.53 2.83
CA TYR A 47 3.32 -18.31 2.56
C TYR A 47 3.85 -17.57 1.33
N TRP A 48 5.16 -17.45 1.21
CA TRP A 48 5.79 -16.82 0.04
C TRP A 48 5.48 -17.59 -1.24
N LEU A 49 5.55 -18.93 -1.22
CA LEU A 49 5.21 -19.78 -2.36
C LEU A 49 3.74 -19.65 -2.75
N GLY A 50 2.85 -19.60 -1.79
CA GLY A 50 1.42 -19.38 -2.01
C GLY A 50 1.12 -18.01 -2.61
N SER A 51 1.91 -17.00 -2.26
CA SER A 51 1.84 -15.65 -2.85
C SER A 51 2.44 -15.57 -4.26
N ASN A 52 3.31 -16.52 -4.63
CA ASN A 52 4.00 -16.59 -5.91
C ASN A 52 3.81 -17.97 -6.56
N PRO A 53 2.59 -18.33 -6.99
CA PRO A 53 2.30 -19.67 -7.50
C PRO A 53 3.07 -20.03 -8.76
N LYS A 54 3.48 -19.06 -9.57
CA LYS A 54 4.35 -19.27 -10.74
C LYS A 54 5.73 -19.76 -10.35
N GLU A 55 6.32 -19.18 -9.31
CA GLU A 55 7.61 -19.63 -8.78
C GLU A 55 7.51 -21.01 -8.13
N ALA A 56 6.43 -21.28 -7.40
CA ALA A 56 6.15 -22.61 -6.86
C ALA A 56 6.09 -23.67 -7.97
N GLY A 57 5.39 -23.39 -9.07
CA GLY A 57 5.30 -24.27 -10.24
C GLY A 57 6.66 -24.48 -10.92
N ARG A 58 7.47 -23.42 -11.04
CA ARG A 58 8.83 -23.51 -11.57
C ARG A 58 9.72 -24.44 -10.73
N ILE A 59 9.68 -24.27 -9.41
CA ILE A 59 10.46 -25.10 -8.48
C ILE A 59 9.97 -26.54 -8.49
N ALA A 60 8.65 -26.78 -8.50
CA ALA A 60 8.07 -28.11 -8.55
C ALA A 60 8.47 -28.92 -9.82
N ALA A 61 8.77 -28.22 -10.90
CA ALA A 61 9.24 -28.83 -12.15
C ALA A 61 10.73 -29.19 -12.13
N LEU A 62 11.50 -28.75 -11.13
CA LEU A 62 12.93 -29.04 -11.00
C LEU A 62 13.18 -30.45 -10.43
N PRO A 63 14.38 -31.03 -10.66
CA PRO A 63 14.81 -32.22 -9.95
C PRO A 63 14.79 -32.03 -8.42
N PRO A 64 14.56 -33.11 -7.63
CA PRO A 64 14.37 -33.00 -6.17
C PRO A 64 15.47 -32.23 -5.44
N ILE A 65 16.71 -32.44 -5.80
CA ILE A 65 17.86 -31.79 -5.18
C ILE A 65 17.88 -30.28 -5.45
N LEU A 66 17.41 -29.86 -6.62
CA LEU A 66 17.31 -28.46 -6.99
C LEU A 66 16.10 -27.79 -6.32
N GLN A 67 15.01 -28.53 -6.10
CA GLN A 67 13.85 -28.05 -5.33
C GLN A 67 14.28 -27.67 -3.90
N ALA A 68 14.99 -28.57 -3.21
CA ALA A 68 15.50 -28.30 -1.88
C ALA A 68 16.45 -27.08 -1.85
N ARG A 69 17.30 -26.93 -2.85
CA ARG A 69 18.19 -25.80 -2.98
C ARG A 69 17.45 -24.47 -3.18
N GLU A 70 16.45 -24.44 -4.03
CA GLU A 70 15.66 -23.24 -4.26
C GLU A 70 14.84 -22.86 -3.03
N ILE A 71 14.27 -23.83 -2.31
CA ILE A 71 13.61 -23.58 -1.03
C ILE A 71 14.59 -22.95 -0.02
N GLY A 72 15.80 -23.48 0.08
CA GLY A 72 16.84 -22.89 0.95
C GLY A 72 17.23 -21.46 0.56
N ARG A 73 17.24 -21.15 -0.74
CA ARG A 73 17.46 -19.76 -1.21
C ARG A 73 16.33 -18.82 -0.83
N ILE A 74 15.10 -19.29 -0.94
CA ILE A 74 13.91 -18.52 -0.52
C ILE A 74 13.98 -18.26 0.99
N GLU A 75 14.30 -19.29 1.77
CA GLU A 75 14.46 -19.17 3.21
C GLU A 75 15.51 -18.11 3.59
N ALA A 76 16.69 -18.17 2.98
CA ALA A 76 17.74 -17.19 3.20
C ALA A 76 17.32 -15.76 2.82
N LYS A 77 16.59 -15.62 1.72
CA LYS A 77 16.04 -14.34 1.28
C LYS A 77 15.00 -13.77 2.25
N LEU A 78 14.14 -14.63 2.78
CA LEU A 78 13.11 -14.24 3.74
C LEU A 78 13.70 -13.93 5.12
N ALA A 79 14.77 -14.61 5.52
CA ALA A 79 15.50 -14.29 6.75
C ALA A 79 16.16 -12.91 6.68
N ALA A 80 16.65 -12.50 5.51
CA ALA A 80 17.22 -11.19 5.28
C ALA A 80 16.15 -10.08 5.12
N SER A 81 15.01 -10.41 4.54
CA SER A 81 13.89 -9.50 4.27
C SER A 81 12.57 -10.23 4.53
N PRO A 82 12.04 -10.20 5.76
CA PRO A 82 10.76 -10.84 6.07
C PRO A 82 9.66 -10.37 5.11
N PRO A 83 8.74 -11.24 4.69
CA PRO A 83 7.66 -10.85 3.79
C PRO A 83 6.83 -9.75 4.47
N VAL A 84 6.76 -8.62 3.79
CA VAL A 84 5.91 -7.52 4.24
C VAL A 84 4.45 -7.95 4.06
N LYS A 85 3.66 -7.83 5.11
CA LYS A 85 2.20 -8.01 5.04
C LYS A 85 1.71 -7.19 3.84
N LYS A 86 1.07 -7.85 2.88
CA LYS A 86 0.37 -7.13 1.82
C LYS A 86 -0.75 -6.34 2.49
N THR A 87 -0.47 -5.08 2.80
CA THR A 87 -1.55 -4.15 3.08
C THR A 87 -2.47 -4.20 1.87
N SER A 88 -3.75 -4.44 2.11
CA SER A 88 -4.79 -4.42 1.09
C SER A 88 -4.51 -3.29 0.10
N ASN A 89 -4.80 -3.49 -1.18
CA ASN A 89 -4.77 -2.45 -2.22
C ASN A 89 -5.77 -1.30 -1.96
N ALA A 90 -6.10 -1.07 -0.70
CA ALA A 90 -6.79 0.14 -0.30
C ALA A 90 -5.90 1.32 -0.73
N PRO A 91 -6.42 2.25 -1.52
CA PRO A 91 -5.66 3.44 -1.88
C PRO A 91 -5.18 4.08 -0.59
N SER A 92 -3.90 4.46 -0.57
CA SER A 92 -3.31 5.19 0.55
C SER A 92 -4.27 6.28 0.97
N PRO A 93 -4.56 6.46 2.28
CA PRO A 93 -5.37 7.57 2.75
C PRO A 93 -4.82 8.82 2.09
N ILE A 94 -5.69 9.54 1.38
CA ILE A 94 -5.32 10.82 0.79
C ILE A 94 -4.77 11.64 1.95
N ALA A 95 -3.49 11.98 1.88
CA ALA A 95 -2.89 12.87 2.86
C ALA A 95 -3.80 14.08 2.97
N PRO A 96 -4.23 14.49 4.17
CA PRO A 96 -5.03 15.69 4.32
C PRO A 96 -4.27 16.79 3.60
N ILE A 97 -4.92 17.38 2.62
CA ILE A 97 -4.38 18.55 1.94
C ILE A 97 -4.09 19.52 3.08
N ALA A 98 -2.81 19.68 3.39
CA ALA A 98 -2.40 20.72 4.29
C ALA A 98 -2.96 22.01 3.66
N ASN A 99 -4.05 22.49 4.21
CA ASN A 99 -4.56 23.79 3.91
C ASN A 99 -3.40 24.71 4.26
N SER A 100 -2.54 25.00 3.29
CA SER A 100 -1.59 26.08 3.44
C SER A 100 -2.48 27.32 3.53
N ARG A 101 -2.90 27.61 4.76
CA ARG A 101 -3.35 28.93 5.09
C ARG A 101 -2.18 29.83 4.75
N SER A 102 -2.13 30.26 3.53
CA SER A 102 -1.42 31.44 3.16
C SER A 102 -2.00 32.54 4.06
N SER A 103 -1.32 32.82 5.14
CA SER A 103 -1.60 33.95 6.01
C SER A 103 -1.10 35.24 5.32
N GLY A 104 -1.49 35.41 4.08
CA GLY A 104 -1.39 36.66 3.39
C GLY A 104 -2.78 37.23 3.30
N LYS A 105 -3.07 38.32 3.97
CA LYS A 105 -4.19 39.17 3.64
C LYS A 105 -4.01 39.64 2.20
N SER A 106 -4.31 38.77 1.23
CA SER A 106 -4.42 39.22 -0.14
C SER A 106 -5.67 40.09 -0.19
N ALA A 107 -5.49 41.35 -0.50
CA ALA A 107 -6.61 42.16 -0.92
C ALA A 107 -7.31 41.38 -2.05
N TYR A 108 -8.58 41.06 -1.85
CA TYR A 108 -9.37 40.30 -2.80
C TYR A 108 -9.46 41.09 -4.12
N ASP A 109 -8.63 40.73 -5.05
CA ASP A 109 -8.63 41.36 -6.37
C ASP A 109 -9.23 40.37 -7.36
N THR A 110 -10.48 40.58 -7.72
CA THR A 110 -11.21 39.74 -8.67
C THR A 110 -10.70 39.86 -10.11
N THR A 111 -9.83 40.85 -10.38
CA THR A 111 -9.20 41.04 -11.69
C THR A 111 -7.94 40.19 -11.86
N ASP A 112 -7.36 39.70 -10.76
CA ASP A 112 -6.20 38.83 -10.81
C ASP A 112 -6.64 37.36 -10.91
N PRO A 113 -6.31 36.66 -12.02
CA PRO A 113 -6.66 35.24 -12.19
C PRO A 113 -6.09 34.31 -11.11
N ARG A 114 -4.99 34.72 -10.46
CA ARG A 114 -4.38 33.96 -9.37
C ARG A 114 -5.20 34.03 -8.09
N SER A 115 -5.76 35.19 -7.78
CA SER A 115 -6.65 35.39 -6.63
C SER A 115 -7.95 34.60 -6.78
N VAL A 116 -8.53 34.57 -7.98
CA VAL A 116 -9.78 33.85 -8.27
C VAL A 116 -9.62 32.33 -8.12
N LYS A 117 -8.48 31.78 -8.49
CA LYS A 117 -8.23 30.32 -8.37
C LYS A 117 -8.15 29.82 -6.93
N ASN A 118 -7.76 30.67 -6.00
CA ASN A 118 -7.56 30.33 -4.60
C ASN A 118 -8.74 30.74 -3.70
N MET A 119 -9.74 31.38 -4.25
CA MET A 119 -10.94 31.80 -3.54
C MET A 119 -11.99 30.70 -3.54
N SER A 120 -12.68 30.55 -2.41
CA SER A 120 -13.95 29.83 -2.38
C SER A 120 -15.02 30.64 -3.11
N THR A 121 -16.10 29.99 -3.53
CA THR A 121 -17.21 30.66 -4.23
C THR A 121 -17.81 31.80 -3.39
N SER A 122 -17.91 31.61 -2.07
CA SER A 122 -18.41 32.63 -1.14
C SER A 122 -17.48 33.85 -1.07
N GLU A 123 -16.18 33.64 -0.98
CA GLU A 123 -15.18 34.71 -0.95
C GLU A 123 -15.15 35.51 -2.25
N TRP A 124 -15.29 34.81 -3.37
CA TRP A 124 -15.39 35.47 -4.68
C TRP A 124 -16.62 36.36 -4.79
N ILE A 125 -17.77 35.89 -4.33
CA ILE A 125 -19.04 36.65 -4.32
C ILE A 125 -18.91 37.91 -3.46
N GLU A 126 -18.33 37.79 -2.27
CA GLU A 126 -18.08 38.95 -1.39
C GLU A 126 -17.11 39.96 -2.01
N ALA A 127 -16.02 39.50 -2.60
CA ALA A 127 -15.04 40.35 -3.27
C ALA A 127 -15.69 41.10 -4.46
N GLU A 128 -16.51 40.45 -5.24
CA GLU A 128 -17.23 41.03 -6.37
C GLU A 128 -18.28 42.05 -5.91
N ARG A 129 -19.00 41.78 -4.83
CA ARG A 129 -19.95 42.70 -4.21
C ARG A 129 -19.26 43.99 -3.72
N MET A 130 -18.14 43.83 -3.02
CA MET A 130 -17.34 44.97 -2.55
C MET A 130 -16.80 45.84 -3.67
N ARG A 131 -16.35 45.19 -4.75
CA ARG A 131 -15.87 45.90 -5.95
C ARG A 131 -16.99 46.68 -6.61
N GLN A 132 -18.21 46.16 -6.74
CA GLN A 132 -19.37 46.81 -7.29
C GLN A 132 -19.81 48.03 -6.43
N ILE A 133 -19.80 47.87 -5.10
CA ILE A 133 -20.11 48.98 -4.15
C ILE A 133 -19.13 50.11 -4.34
N LYS A 134 -17.82 49.84 -4.39
CA LYS A 134 -16.79 50.87 -4.64
C LYS A 134 -16.99 51.59 -5.97
N LYS A 135 -17.35 50.88 -7.00
CA LYS A 135 -17.61 51.42 -8.33
C LYS A 135 -18.84 52.36 -8.33
N GLN A 136 -19.91 51.99 -7.63
CA GLN A 136 -21.09 52.80 -7.47
C GLN A 136 -20.84 54.07 -6.65
N GLU A 137 -20.06 53.97 -5.56
CA GLU A 137 -19.65 55.13 -4.76
C GLU A 137 -18.80 56.10 -5.55
N ALA A 138 -17.88 55.64 -6.37
CA ALA A 138 -17.05 56.44 -7.26
C ALA A 138 -17.91 57.17 -8.31
N GLN A 139 -18.99 56.61 -8.79
CA GLN A 139 -19.93 57.22 -9.72
C GLN A 139 -20.85 58.24 -9.04
N ARG A 140 -21.15 58.05 -7.76
CA ARG A 140 -22.00 58.90 -6.98
C ARG A 140 -21.34 60.18 -6.51
N ASN A 141 -20.00 60.16 -6.36
CA ASN A 141 -19.20 61.30 -5.94
C ASN A 141 -18.67 62.14 -7.13
N ARG A 142 -19.16 61.89 -8.29
CA ARG A 142 -18.95 62.72 -9.47
C ARG A 142 -20.13 63.65 -9.63
#